data_78f69fd2c45822b50f5d6999ad4e1fe0
#
_entry.id   78f69fd2c45822b50f5d6999ad4e1fe0
#
_cell.length_a   1.000
_cell.length_b   1.000
_cell.length_c   1.000
_cell.angle_alpha   90.00
_cell.angle_beta   90.00
_cell.angle_gamma   90.00
#
_symmetry.space_group_name_H-M   'P 1'
#
loop_
_entity.id
_entity.type
_entity.pdbx_description
1 polymer ?
#
loop_
_entity_poly.entity_id
_entity_poly.type
_entity_poly.pdbx_seq_one_letter_code
_entity_poly.pdbx_strand_id
1 'polypeptide(L)'
;GEHAVQVSGVKPSSFSVAFMDALYTLGDAVLMSENRIRPVVVPDQLQVYFIGGTQDVELNENRLLSIVEDACRGGVTCLQFREKGMGTLEGQQKLELAQQLQQICAKYNVLYIINDDVDLAVAVNADGVHVGQEDMCLEEVRHLVGHKVVGISIHSVEELHKTDVVYADCVGVGPMYATSSKPDAQEPCGPTRISELQAEGLILPCVGIGGITLDNAKPILEAGACGVAIISAIAHADNPYEAAQQFKHLVDSTK
;
A
#
# COMPACT_ATOMS: atom_id res chain seq x y z
N GLY A 1 -8.90 26.87 -16.99
CA GLY A 1 -9.07 27.86 -18.03
C GLY A 1 -8.56 27.31 -19.32
N GLU A 2 -9.47 27.08 -20.27
CA GLU A 2 -9.19 26.62 -21.62
C GLU A 2 -8.28 27.64 -22.32
N HIS A 3 -7.07 27.25 -22.59
CA HIS A 3 -6.30 27.82 -23.69
C HIS A 3 -6.09 26.71 -24.73
N ALA A 4 -7.20 26.40 -25.44
CA ALA A 4 -7.07 25.79 -26.74
C ALA A 4 -6.36 26.81 -27.64
N VAL A 5 -5.14 26.50 -28.03
CA VAL A 5 -4.47 27.23 -29.09
C VAL A 5 -5.27 26.97 -30.37
N GLN A 6 -6.16 27.88 -30.72
CA GLN A 6 -6.86 27.87 -32.00
C GLN A 6 -5.82 28.25 -33.07
N VAL A 7 -5.23 27.25 -33.69
CA VAL A 7 -4.51 27.47 -34.97
C VAL A 7 -5.59 27.55 -36.04
N SER A 8 -6.10 28.76 -36.25
CA SER A 8 -7.09 29.02 -37.30
C SER A 8 -6.46 28.77 -38.68
N GLY A 9 -7.01 27.85 -39.42
CA GLY A 9 -6.74 27.67 -40.85
C GLY A 9 -6.02 26.40 -41.28
N VAL A 10 -5.67 25.49 -40.37
CA VAL A 10 -5.03 24.19 -40.71
C VAL A 10 -6.02 23.07 -40.49
N LYS A 11 -6.32 22.31 -41.55
CA LYS A 11 -7.19 21.10 -41.40
C LYS A 11 -6.45 20.02 -40.65
N PRO A 12 -7.12 19.24 -39.76
CA PRO A 12 -6.49 18.16 -38.97
C PRO A 12 -5.70 17.14 -39.80
N SER A 13 -6.09 16.92 -41.05
CA SER A 13 -5.44 16.01 -41.98
C SER A 13 -4.06 16.46 -42.52
N SER A 14 -3.61 17.66 -42.17
CA SER A 14 -2.32 18.22 -42.62
C SER A 14 -1.20 18.14 -41.59
N PHE A 15 -1.47 17.62 -40.38
CA PHE A 15 -0.43 17.38 -39.39
C PHE A 15 0.35 16.11 -39.74
N SER A 16 1.67 16.20 -39.72
CA SER A 16 2.53 15.05 -39.95
C SER A 16 2.42 14.05 -38.79
N VAL A 17 2.67 12.77 -39.09
CA VAL A 17 2.71 11.71 -38.06
C VAL A 17 3.68 12.11 -36.93
N ALA A 18 4.83 12.70 -37.26
CA ALA A 18 5.79 13.18 -36.29
C ALA A 18 5.23 14.27 -35.33
N PHE A 19 4.30 15.11 -35.81
CA PHE A 19 3.64 16.09 -34.96
C PHE A 19 2.60 15.45 -34.04
N MET A 20 1.89 14.47 -34.52
CA MET A 20 0.95 13.68 -33.70
C MET A 20 1.70 12.89 -32.63
N ASP A 21 2.81 12.23 -32.97
CA ASP A 21 3.67 11.52 -32.02
C ASP A 21 4.23 12.48 -30.95
N ALA A 22 4.63 13.71 -31.35
CA ALA A 22 5.08 14.73 -30.41
C ALA A 22 3.96 15.18 -29.47
N LEU A 23 2.72 15.32 -29.97
CA LEU A 23 1.54 15.65 -29.14
C LEU A 23 1.19 14.53 -28.17
N TYR A 24 1.26 13.27 -28.61
CA TYR A 24 1.07 12.11 -27.73
C TYR A 24 2.15 12.06 -26.65
N THR A 25 3.41 12.23 -27.02
CA THR A 25 4.54 12.26 -26.08
C THR A 25 4.42 13.44 -25.10
N LEU A 26 3.95 14.60 -25.54
CA LEU A 26 3.69 15.75 -24.67
C LEU A 26 2.49 15.50 -23.76
N GLY A 27 1.43 14.86 -24.27
CA GLY A 27 0.27 14.45 -23.51
C GLY A 27 0.65 13.47 -22.41
N ASP A 28 1.43 12.45 -22.72
CA ASP A 28 1.95 11.50 -21.75
C ASP A 28 2.89 12.18 -20.73
N ALA A 29 3.74 13.10 -21.16
CA ALA A 29 4.59 13.87 -20.26
C ALA A 29 3.80 14.80 -19.33
N VAL A 30 2.70 15.39 -19.80
CA VAL A 30 1.79 16.20 -18.98
C VAL A 30 1.02 15.32 -18.00
N LEU A 31 0.49 14.17 -18.45
CA LEU A 31 -0.15 13.18 -17.57
C LEU A 31 0.84 12.66 -16.53
N MET A 32 2.09 12.40 -16.91
CA MET A 32 3.15 12.00 -15.98
C MET A 32 3.53 13.14 -15.02
N SER A 33 3.46 14.41 -15.45
CA SER A 33 3.73 15.56 -14.58
C SER A 33 2.55 15.83 -13.63
N GLU A 34 1.32 15.64 -14.06
CA GLU A 34 0.13 15.72 -13.19
C GLU A 34 0.11 14.57 -12.17
N ASN A 35 0.59 13.38 -12.54
CA ASN A 35 0.82 12.29 -11.62
C ASN A 35 1.89 12.59 -10.55
N ARG A 36 2.81 13.53 -10.79
CA ARG A 36 3.79 13.98 -9.78
C ARG A 36 3.23 14.96 -8.75
N ILE A 37 2.02 15.48 -8.95
CA ILE A 37 1.34 16.39 -8.00
C ILE A 37 0.43 15.61 -7.03
N ARG A 38 0.44 14.27 -7.09
CA ARG A 38 -0.26 13.45 -6.11
C ARG A 38 0.33 13.68 -4.71
N PRO A 39 -0.50 13.70 -3.66
CA PRO A 39 0.02 13.67 -2.31
C PRO A 39 0.91 12.42 -2.18
N VAL A 40 2.21 12.65 -2.14
CA VAL A 40 3.21 11.58 -1.99
C VAL A 40 3.00 10.99 -0.61
N VAL A 41 2.89 9.65 -0.54
CA VAL A 41 2.98 8.95 0.74
C VAL A 41 4.32 9.29 1.36
N VAL A 42 4.31 9.97 2.50
CA VAL A 42 5.53 10.24 3.24
C VAL A 42 5.98 8.94 3.91
N PRO A 43 7.27 8.60 3.87
CA PRO A 43 7.79 7.38 4.51
C PRO A 43 7.35 7.21 5.97
N ASP A 44 7.18 8.28 6.70
CA ASP A 44 6.73 8.25 8.10
C ASP A 44 5.30 7.70 8.28
N GLN A 45 4.45 7.78 7.26
CA GLN A 45 3.12 7.18 7.28
C GLN A 45 3.14 5.65 7.15
N LEU A 46 4.27 5.05 6.76
CA LEU A 46 4.42 3.62 6.53
C LEU A 46 5.27 2.90 7.59
N GLN A 47 5.66 3.60 8.66
CA GLN A 47 6.62 3.09 9.66
C GLN A 47 6.15 1.85 10.38
N VAL A 48 4.95 1.89 10.95
CA VAL A 48 4.31 0.76 11.62
C VAL A 48 3.00 0.50 10.89
N TYR A 49 3.06 -0.48 10.00
CA TYR A 49 2.01 -0.79 9.04
C TYR A 49 1.28 -2.05 9.52
N PHE A 50 0.09 -1.89 10.10
CA PHE A 50 -0.71 -3.03 10.57
C PHE A 50 -1.64 -3.52 9.47
N ILE A 51 -1.62 -4.82 9.19
CA ILE A 51 -2.53 -5.49 8.26
C ILE A 51 -3.40 -6.45 9.07
N GLY A 52 -4.70 -6.36 8.89
CA GLY A 52 -5.62 -7.24 9.60
C GLY A 52 -7.01 -7.30 8.99
N GLY A 53 -7.69 -8.37 9.34
CA GLY A 53 -9.08 -8.65 9.03
C GLY A 53 -9.66 -9.62 10.05
N THR A 54 -10.91 -10.00 9.89
CA THR A 54 -11.58 -10.89 10.85
C THR A 54 -10.94 -12.27 10.90
N GLN A 55 -10.35 -12.75 9.80
CA GLN A 55 -9.62 -14.04 9.75
C GLN A 55 -8.43 -14.10 10.73
N ASP A 56 -7.88 -12.97 11.13
CA ASP A 56 -6.75 -12.91 12.06
C ASP A 56 -7.18 -12.94 13.54
N VAL A 57 -8.48 -12.84 13.81
CA VAL A 57 -9.07 -12.68 15.14
C VAL A 57 -10.31 -13.57 15.35
N GLU A 58 -10.25 -14.81 14.85
CA GLU A 58 -11.31 -15.83 15.02
C GLU A 58 -12.67 -15.38 14.45
N LEU A 59 -12.67 -14.62 13.34
CA LEU A 59 -13.85 -14.07 12.68
C LEU A 59 -14.70 -13.15 13.59
N ASN A 60 -14.09 -12.50 14.56
CA ASN A 60 -14.75 -11.62 15.52
C ASN A 60 -14.52 -10.14 15.19
N GLU A 61 -15.54 -9.48 14.65
CA GLU A 61 -15.51 -8.06 14.25
C GLU A 61 -15.20 -7.13 15.44
N ASN A 62 -15.86 -7.35 16.59
CA ASN A 62 -15.65 -6.49 17.76
C ASN A 62 -14.23 -6.62 18.31
N ARG A 63 -13.66 -7.82 18.24
CA ARG A 63 -12.27 -8.05 18.63
C ARG A 63 -11.31 -7.33 17.67
N LEU A 64 -11.56 -7.39 16.36
CA LEU A 64 -10.77 -6.66 15.37
C LEU A 64 -10.81 -5.14 15.63
N LEU A 65 -12.00 -4.57 15.84
CA LEU A 65 -12.17 -3.15 16.12
C LEU A 65 -11.40 -2.73 17.38
N SER A 66 -11.47 -3.52 18.44
CA SER A 66 -10.74 -3.27 19.70
C SER A 66 -9.23 -3.31 19.50
N ILE A 67 -8.72 -4.34 18.81
CA ILE A 67 -7.28 -4.48 18.52
C ILE A 67 -6.79 -3.32 17.65
N VAL A 68 -7.53 -2.95 16.62
CA VAL A 68 -7.17 -1.85 15.73
C VAL A 68 -7.13 -0.53 16.49
N GLU A 69 -8.11 -0.25 17.33
CA GLU A 69 -8.12 0.98 18.14
C GLU A 69 -6.92 1.04 19.09
N ASP A 70 -6.62 -0.06 19.79
CA ASP A 70 -5.46 -0.13 20.68
C ASP A 70 -4.14 0.02 19.91
N ALA A 71 -4.00 -0.63 18.77
CA ALA A 71 -2.83 -0.54 17.92
C ALA A 71 -2.62 0.88 17.36
N CYS A 72 -3.68 1.53 16.88
CA CYS A 72 -3.62 2.91 16.40
C CYS A 72 -3.22 3.88 17.51
N ARG A 73 -3.79 3.72 18.71
CA ARG A 73 -3.43 4.51 19.90
C ARG A 73 -1.99 4.25 20.32
N GLY A 74 -1.46 3.04 20.09
CA GLY A 74 -0.10 2.64 20.43
C GLY A 74 0.97 3.13 19.46
N GLY A 75 0.61 3.60 18.26
CA GLY A 75 1.58 4.17 17.33
C GLY A 75 1.60 3.53 15.93
N VAL A 76 0.63 2.70 15.57
CA VAL A 76 0.40 2.31 14.17
C VAL A 76 0.22 3.56 13.33
N THR A 77 0.90 3.62 12.19
CA THR A 77 0.88 4.76 11.27
C THR A 77 0.06 4.49 10.01
N CYS A 78 -0.13 3.21 9.67
CA CYS A 78 -0.92 2.76 8.54
C CYS A 78 -1.67 1.48 8.90
N LEU A 79 -2.96 1.44 8.58
CA LEU A 79 -3.79 0.23 8.66
C LEU A 79 -4.17 -0.23 7.26
N GLN A 80 -3.94 -1.49 6.93
CA GLN A 80 -4.52 -2.14 5.76
C GLN A 80 -5.63 -3.12 6.20
N PHE A 81 -6.85 -2.85 5.78
CA PHE A 81 -7.96 -3.76 5.97
C PHE A 81 -7.90 -4.86 4.91
N ARG A 82 -7.57 -6.07 5.33
CA ARG A 82 -7.49 -7.27 4.51
C ARG A 82 -8.48 -8.30 5.02
N GLU A 83 -9.64 -8.37 4.38
CA GLU A 83 -10.74 -9.28 4.69
C GLU A 83 -10.79 -10.36 3.60
N LYS A 84 -10.06 -11.46 3.81
CA LYS A 84 -9.84 -12.48 2.78
C LYS A 84 -9.68 -13.87 3.40
N GLY A 85 -10.42 -14.83 2.89
CA GLY A 85 -10.35 -16.22 3.35
C GLY A 85 -11.71 -16.78 3.71
N MET A 86 -11.71 -18.02 4.18
CA MET A 86 -12.94 -18.74 4.51
C MET A 86 -13.66 -18.09 5.71
N GLY A 87 -14.95 -17.82 5.56
CA GLY A 87 -15.80 -17.28 6.63
C GLY A 87 -15.68 -15.77 6.85
N THR A 88 -14.86 -15.07 6.06
CA THR A 88 -14.76 -13.60 6.11
C THR A 88 -16.02 -12.91 5.61
N LEU A 89 -16.15 -11.64 5.95
CA LEU A 89 -17.31 -10.82 5.59
C LEU A 89 -17.32 -10.48 4.10
N GLU A 90 -18.53 -10.34 3.57
CA GLU A 90 -18.80 -9.92 2.20
C GLU A 90 -19.90 -8.85 2.16
N GLY A 91 -20.04 -8.16 1.02
CA GLY A 91 -21.12 -7.23 0.76
C GLY A 91 -21.27 -6.14 1.82
N GLN A 92 -22.51 -5.95 2.29
CA GLN A 92 -22.86 -4.88 3.23
C GLN A 92 -22.13 -4.99 4.57
N GLN A 93 -21.94 -6.18 5.09
CA GLN A 93 -21.23 -6.39 6.37
C GLN A 93 -19.77 -5.99 6.27
N LYS A 94 -19.09 -6.35 5.15
CA LYS A 94 -17.71 -5.92 4.88
C LYS A 94 -17.61 -4.40 4.76
N LEU A 95 -18.57 -3.76 4.07
CA LEU A 95 -18.65 -2.31 3.93
C LEU A 95 -18.79 -1.62 5.29
N GLU A 96 -19.68 -2.09 6.14
CA GLU A 96 -19.93 -1.54 7.47
C GLU A 96 -18.68 -1.65 8.37
N LEU A 97 -18.02 -2.81 8.38
CA LEU A 97 -16.77 -2.98 9.11
C LEU A 97 -15.66 -2.05 8.57
N ALA A 98 -15.54 -1.96 7.24
CA ALA A 98 -14.57 -1.05 6.61
C ALA A 98 -14.78 0.41 7.02
N GLN A 99 -16.04 0.87 7.12
CA GLN A 99 -16.39 2.22 7.57
C GLN A 99 -16.05 2.44 9.05
N GLN A 100 -16.28 1.45 9.91
CA GLN A 100 -15.94 1.53 11.33
C GLN A 100 -14.42 1.61 11.54
N LEU A 101 -13.65 0.81 10.81
CA LEU A 101 -12.19 0.86 10.83
C LEU A 101 -11.66 2.21 10.33
N GLN A 102 -12.26 2.79 9.30
CA GLN A 102 -11.93 4.11 8.80
C GLN A 102 -12.12 5.20 9.87
N GLN A 103 -13.20 5.14 10.64
CA GLN A 103 -13.45 6.09 11.73
C GLN A 103 -12.36 6.01 12.81
N ILE A 104 -11.90 4.81 13.15
CA ILE A 104 -10.79 4.61 14.08
C ILE A 104 -9.50 5.24 13.51
N CYS A 105 -9.17 4.94 12.26
CA CYS A 105 -7.99 5.51 11.61
C CYS A 105 -8.03 7.04 11.56
N ALA A 106 -9.18 7.63 11.23
CA ALA A 106 -9.36 9.08 11.22
C ALA A 106 -9.15 9.70 12.60
N LYS A 107 -9.63 9.06 13.67
CA LYS A 107 -9.48 9.51 15.06
C LYS A 107 -8.02 9.63 15.48
N TYR A 108 -7.16 8.73 15.01
CA TYR A 108 -5.74 8.67 15.38
C TYR A 108 -4.79 9.15 14.27
N ASN A 109 -5.31 9.73 13.19
CA ASN A 109 -4.54 10.18 12.03
C ASN A 109 -3.66 9.07 11.41
N VAL A 110 -4.24 7.89 11.27
CA VAL A 110 -3.63 6.69 10.68
C VAL A 110 -4.03 6.58 9.21
N LEU A 111 -3.08 6.33 8.33
CA LEU A 111 -3.35 6.10 6.91
C LEU A 111 -4.19 4.82 6.74
N TYR A 112 -5.31 4.91 6.01
CA TYR A 112 -6.25 3.80 5.85
C TYR A 112 -6.25 3.24 4.43
N ILE A 113 -5.85 1.99 4.29
CA ILE A 113 -5.66 1.28 3.02
C ILE A 113 -6.61 0.07 2.97
N ILE A 114 -7.23 -0.17 1.82
CA ILE A 114 -7.99 -1.39 1.53
C ILE A 114 -7.12 -2.37 0.72
N ASN A 115 -7.12 -3.64 1.10
CA ASN A 115 -6.43 -4.69 0.35
C ASN A 115 -7.29 -5.17 -0.83
N ASP A 116 -6.73 -5.22 -2.03
CA ASP A 116 -7.27 -5.75 -3.30
C ASP A 116 -8.57 -5.11 -3.80
N ASP A 117 -9.52 -4.83 -2.94
CA ASP A 117 -10.89 -4.43 -3.26
C ASP A 117 -10.98 -2.94 -3.60
N VAL A 118 -10.72 -2.61 -4.86
CA VAL A 118 -10.72 -1.23 -5.37
C VAL A 118 -12.09 -0.58 -5.23
N ASP A 119 -13.17 -1.32 -5.49
CA ASP A 119 -14.53 -0.81 -5.36
C ASP A 119 -14.86 -0.44 -3.91
N LEU A 120 -14.46 -1.26 -2.95
CA LEU A 120 -14.59 -0.96 -1.53
C LEU A 120 -13.78 0.28 -1.14
N ALA A 121 -12.54 0.40 -1.62
CA ALA A 121 -11.70 1.56 -1.34
C ALA A 121 -12.34 2.88 -1.83
N VAL A 122 -12.96 2.86 -2.99
CA VAL A 122 -13.73 4.00 -3.52
C VAL A 122 -15.00 4.24 -2.72
N ALA A 123 -15.76 3.18 -2.42
CA ALA A 123 -17.04 3.28 -1.71
C ALA A 123 -16.90 3.86 -0.30
N VAL A 124 -15.87 3.49 0.45
CA VAL A 124 -15.60 4.02 1.80
C VAL A 124 -14.74 5.29 1.77
N ASN A 125 -14.31 5.72 0.60
CA ASN A 125 -13.34 6.82 0.45
C ASN A 125 -12.09 6.60 1.32
N ALA A 126 -11.50 5.40 1.25
CA ALA A 126 -10.25 5.09 1.91
C ALA A 126 -9.11 6.00 1.40
N ASP A 127 -8.01 6.09 2.15
CA ASP A 127 -6.83 6.85 1.71
C ASP A 127 -6.11 6.17 0.54
N GLY A 128 -6.26 4.86 0.41
CA GLY A 128 -5.67 4.12 -0.70
C GLY A 128 -6.07 2.66 -0.78
N VAL A 129 -5.42 1.98 -1.71
CA VAL A 129 -5.58 0.55 -1.99
C VAL A 129 -4.22 -0.10 -2.15
N HIS A 130 -4.09 -1.36 -1.74
CA HIS A 130 -2.88 -2.17 -1.95
C HIS A 130 -3.24 -3.42 -2.73
N VAL A 131 -2.53 -3.69 -3.81
CA VAL A 131 -2.76 -4.85 -4.70
C VAL A 131 -1.53 -5.74 -4.81
N GLY A 132 -1.74 -7.01 -5.17
CA GLY A 132 -0.70 -7.97 -5.51
C GLY A 132 -0.48 -8.09 -7.02
N GLN A 133 0.47 -8.96 -7.42
CA GLN A 133 0.85 -9.16 -8.81
C GLN A 133 -0.26 -9.79 -9.68
N GLU A 134 -1.14 -10.58 -9.06
CA GLU A 134 -2.24 -11.30 -9.73
C GLU A 134 -3.57 -10.54 -9.67
N ASP A 135 -3.60 -9.38 -9.01
CA ASP A 135 -4.78 -8.55 -8.89
C ASP A 135 -4.93 -7.61 -10.09
N MET A 136 -5.82 -6.61 -9.98
CA MET A 136 -6.01 -5.58 -11.00
C MET A 136 -4.68 -4.86 -11.31
N CYS A 137 -4.38 -4.63 -12.58
CA CYS A 137 -3.13 -3.96 -12.96
C CYS A 137 -3.07 -2.51 -12.44
N LEU A 138 -1.85 -2.04 -12.13
CA LEU A 138 -1.62 -0.75 -11.48
C LEU A 138 -2.19 0.44 -12.27
N GLU A 139 -2.12 0.42 -13.59
CA GLU A 139 -2.67 1.47 -14.45
C GLU A 139 -4.18 1.59 -14.28
N GLU A 140 -4.90 0.47 -14.28
CA GLU A 140 -6.34 0.42 -14.07
C GLU A 140 -6.72 0.86 -12.66
N VAL A 141 -6.00 0.36 -11.63
CA VAL A 141 -6.17 0.80 -10.25
C VAL A 141 -6.03 2.31 -10.15
N ARG A 142 -4.95 2.86 -10.71
CA ARG A 142 -4.69 4.31 -10.70
C ARG A 142 -5.81 5.11 -11.37
N HIS A 143 -6.33 4.60 -12.48
CA HIS A 143 -7.45 5.24 -13.18
C HIS A 143 -8.72 5.29 -12.31
N LEU A 144 -9.02 4.23 -11.58
CA LEU A 144 -10.22 4.13 -10.73
C LEU A 144 -10.10 4.92 -9.43
N VAL A 145 -8.94 4.95 -8.79
CA VAL A 145 -8.77 5.60 -7.48
C VAL A 145 -8.25 7.04 -7.57
N GLY A 146 -7.84 7.49 -8.74
CA GLY A 146 -7.35 8.86 -8.96
C GLY A 146 -6.08 9.15 -8.14
N HIS A 147 -6.15 10.14 -7.25
CA HIS A 147 -5.00 10.59 -6.45
C HIS A 147 -4.78 9.81 -5.14
N LYS A 148 -5.56 8.78 -4.88
CA LYS A 148 -5.39 7.95 -3.68
C LYS A 148 -4.06 7.19 -3.70
N VAL A 149 -3.61 6.77 -2.53
CA VAL A 149 -2.41 5.93 -2.38
C VAL A 149 -2.62 4.57 -3.07
N VAL A 150 -1.65 4.17 -3.88
CA VAL A 150 -1.61 2.83 -4.49
C VAL A 150 -0.33 2.13 -4.04
N GLY A 151 -0.50 1.02 -3.32
CA GLY A 151 0.57 0.12 -2.94
C GLY A 151 0.59 -1.13 -3.82
N ILE A 152 1.78 -1.69 -4.02
CA ILE A 152 1.99 -2.94 -4.76
C ILE A 152 2.93 -3.87 -4.01
N SER A 153 2.63 -5.17 -4.00
CA SER A 153 3.53 -6.19 -3.49
C SER A 153 4.54 -6.59 -4.55
N ILE A 154 5.83 -6.60 -4.19
CA ILE A 154 6.93 -7.06 -5.05
C ILE A 154 7.77 -8.05 -4.26
N HIS A 155 8.00 -9.24 -4.83
CA HIS A 155 8.74 -10.33 -4.20
C HIS A 155 10.17 -10.46 -4.75
N SER A 156 10.39 -10.13 -6.02
CA SER A 156 11.65 -10.36 -6.72
C SER A 156 12.04 -9.21 -7.65
N VAL A 157 13.30 -9.17 -8.06
CA VAL A 157 13.80 -8.25 -9.09
C VAL A 157 13.07 -8.47 -10.42
N GLU A 158 12.73 -9.72 -10.73
CA GLU A 158 11.98 -10.05 -11.95
C GLU A 158 10.57 -9.42 -11.91
N GLU A 159 9.88 -9.48 -10.78
CA GLU A 159 8.59 -8.81 -10.60
C GLU A 159 8.73 -7.29 -10.71
N LEU A 160 9.78 -6.69 -10.10
CA LEU A 160 10.05 -5.27 -10.22
C LEU A 160 10.17 -4.83 -11.69
N HIS A 161 10.92 -5.56 -12.49
CA HIS A 161 11.11 -5.23 -13.91
C HIS A 161 9.86 -5.41 -14.76
N LYS A 162 8.91 -6.25 -14.33
CA LYS A 162 7.62 -6.47 -15.01
C LYS A 162 6.51 -5.55 -14.52
N THR A 163 6.71 -4.84 -13.42
CA THR A 163 5.70 -4.00 -12.77
C THR A 163 5.86 -2.55 -13.19
N ASP A 164 4.78 -1.93 -13.66
CA ASP A 164 4.73 -0.51 -13.99
C ASP A 164 4.62 0.34 -12.71
N VAL A 165 5.72 0.39 -11.95
CA VAL A 165 5.77 1.06 -10.63
C VAL A 165 5.50 2.57 -10.69
N VAL A 166 5.48 3.17 -11.87
CA VAL A 166 5.11 4.59 -12.08
C VAL A 166 3.69 4.89 -11.58
N TYR A 167 2.81 3.89 -11.58
CA TYR A 167 1.43 4.01 -11.09
C TYR A 167 1.28 3.75 -9.58
N ALA A 168 2.33 3.28 -8.90
CA ALA A 168 2.35 3.02 -7.48
C ALA A 168 2.96 4.18 -6.67
N ASP A 169 2.67 4.23 -5.38
CA ASP A 169 3.20 5.20 -4.43
C ASP A 169 4.07 4.54 -3.36
N CYS A 170 3.89 3.25 -3.11
CA CYS A 170 4.69 2.49 -2.15
C CYS A 170 4.72 0.99 -2.52
N VAL A 171 5.66 0.28 -1.94
CA VAL A 171 5.90 -1.14 -2.22
C VAL A 171 5.95 -1.94 -0.92
N GLY A 172 5.23 -3.07 -0.89
CA GLY A 172 5.40 -4.13 0.12
C GLY A 172 6.35 -5.19 -0.40
N VAL A 173 7.43 -5.46 0.32
CA VAL A 173 8.46 -6.45 -0.07
C VAL A 173 8.42 -7.63 0.87
N GLY A 174 8.22 -8.83 0.33
CA GLY A 174 8.18 -10.03 1.16
C GLY A 174 7.73 -11.29 0.42
N PRO A 175 7.53 -12.39 1.19
CA PRO A 175 7.67 -12.45 2.64
C PRO A 175 9.13 -12.38 3.09
N MET A 176 9.41 -11.61 4.14
CA MET A 176 10.77 -11.50 4.70
C MET A 176 11.18 -12.80 5.35
N TYR A 177 10.28 -13.38 6.15
CA TYR A 177 10.46 -14.62 6.91
C TYR A 177 9.29 -15.57 6.67
N ALA A 178 9.43 -16.82 7.09
CA ALA A 178 8.35 -17.79 7.03
C ALA A 178 7.11 -17.29 7.80
N THR A 179 5.94 -17.46 7.21
CA THR A 179 4.67 -17.00 7.78
C THR A 179 3.52 -17.91 7.42
N SER A 180 2.57 -18.06 8.35
CA SER A 180 1.29 -18.75 8.14
C SER A 180 0.11 -17.77 8.00
N SER A 181 0.35 -16.46 8.15
CA SER A 181 -0.71 -15.44 8.10
C SER A 181 -1.33 -15.25 6.72
N LYS A 182 -0.62 -15.67 5.67
CA LYS A 182 -1.13 -15.72 4.29
C LYS A 182 -0.92 -17.13 3.75
N PRO A 183 -2.00 -17.86 3.41
CA PRO A 183 -1.88 -19.27 2.94
C PRO A 183 -1.13 -19.39 1.60
N ASP A 184 -1.13 -18.32 0.81
CA ASP A 184 -0.50 -18.18 -0.52
C ASP A 184 0.88 -17.49 -0.46
N ALA A 185 1.49 -17.39 0.74
CA ALA A 185 2.81 -16.78 0.89
C ALA A 185 3.86 -17.55 0.09
N GLN A 186 4.66 -16.81 -0.67
CA GLN A 186 5.83 -17.35 -1.40
C GLN A 186 6.97 -17.71 -0.42
N GLU A 187 8.04 -18.29 -0.96
CA GLU A 187 9.24 -18.57 -0.16
C GLU A 187 9.86 -17.27 0.40
N PRO A 188 10.36 -17.29 1.63
CA PRO A 188 11.00 -16.12 2.24
C PRO A 188 12.16 -15.58 1.41
N CYS A 189 12.18 -14.27 1.20
CA CYS A 189 13.26 -13.61 0.45
C CYS A 189 14.32 -12.94 1.34
N GLY A 190 14.02 -12.70 2.61
CA GLY A 190 14.91 -12.04 3.55
C GLY A 190 15.08 -10.54 3.36
N PRO A 191 15.68 -9.84 4.35
CA PRO A 191 15.83 -8.38 4.34
C PRO A 191 16.69 -7.83 3.19
N THR A 192 17.70 -8.59 2.72
CA THR A 192 18.58 -8.17 1.61
C THR A 192 17.83 -7.90 0.31
N ARG A 193 16.65 -8.50 0.12
CA ARG A 193 15.80 -8.22 -1.03
C ARG A 193 15.48 -6.74 -1.18
N ILE A 194 15.32 -6.00 -0.10
CA ILE A 194 15.06 -4.56 -0.14
C ILE A 194 16.22 -3.82 -0.80
N SER A 195 17.45 -4.09 -0.37
CA SER A 195 18.66 -3.49 -0.96
C SER A 195 18.85 -3.88 -2.43
N GLU A 196 18.55 -5.13 -2.78
CA GLU A 196 18.60 -5.62 -4.16
C GLU A 196 17.62 -4.86 -5.07
N LEU A 197 16.37 -4.69 -4.64
CA LEU A 197 15.37 -3.96 -5.41
C LEU A 197 15.74 -2.47 -5.57
N GLN A 198 16.31 -1.86 -4.53
CA GLN A 198 16.80 -0.48 -4.60
C GLN A 198 17.98 -0.34 -5.56
N ALA A 199 18.91 -1.29 -5.57
CA ALA A 199 20.02 -1.33 -6.52
C ALA A 199 19.53 -1.50 -7.97
N GLU A 200 18.40 -2.15 -8.19
CA GLU A 200 17.74 -2.32 -9.49
C GLU A 200 16.78 -1.17 -9.86
N GLY A 201 16.82 -0.07 -9.10
CA GLY A 201 16.11 1.16 -9.43
C GLY A 201 14.79 1.40 -8.71
N LEU A 202 14.43 0.61 -7.70
CA LEU A 202 13.27 0.91 -6.86
C LEU A 202 13.54 2.16 -6.02
N ILE A 203 12.85 3.25 -6.34
CA ILE A 203 12.95 4.54 -5.63
C ILE A 203 11.76 4.82 -4.71
N LEU A 204 10.68 4.04 -4.81
CA LEU A 204 9.49 4.22 -3.99
C LEU A 204 9.76 3.79 -2.54
N PRO A 205 9.10 4.46 -1.56
CA PRO A 205 9.14 3.99 -0.19
C PRO A 205 8.63 2.55 -0.10
N CYS A 206 9.35 1.70 0.63
CA CYS A 206 8.99 0.30 0.79
C CYS A 206 8.94 -0.12 2.25
N VAL A 207 8.10 -1.11 2.52
CA VAL A 207 7.97 -1.78 3.81
C VAL A 207 8.26 -3.27 3.64
N GLY A 208 8.93 -3.87 4.61
CA GLY A 208 9.04 -5.32 4.66
C GLY A 208 7.79 -5.94 5.26
N ILE A 209 7.37 -7.10 4.73
CA ILE A 209 6.21 -7.86 5.20
C ILE A 209 6.54 -9.35 5.28
N GLY A 210 5.87 -10.05 6.18
CA GLY A 210 5.88 -11.52 6.29
C GLY A 210 6.76 -12.03 7.43
N GLY A 211 6.11 -12.63 8.44
CA GLY A 211 6.77 -13.25 9.59
C GLY A 211 7.53 -12.28 10.49
N ILE A 212 7.16 -10.99 10.50
CA ILE A 212 7.91 -9.95 11.21
C ILE A 212 7.50 -9.91 12.67
N THR A 213 8.52 -9.90 13.54
CA THR A 213 8.44 -9.75 14.99
C THR A 213 9.38 -8.64 15.45
N LEU A 214 9.32 -8.26 16.72
CA LEU A 214 10.25 -7.30 17.31
C LEU A 214 11.72 -7.74 17.21
N ASP A 215 11.95 -9.06 17.29
CA ASP A 215 13.30 -9.62 17.29
C ASP A 215 13.96 -9.62 15.90
N ASN A 216 13.17 -9.60 14.82
CA ASN A 216 13.66 -9.73 13.45
C ASN A 216 13.39 -8.52 12.55
N ALA A 217 12.74 -7.47 13.05
CA ALA A 217 12.37 -6.30 12.24
C ALA A 217 13.56 -5.38 11.91
N LYS A 218 14.54 -5.26 12.81
CA LYS A 218 15.66 -4.32 12.65
C LYS A 218 16.45 -4.50 11.36
N PRO A 219 16.85 -5.72 10.93
CA PRO A 219 17.57 -5.92 9.66
C PRO A 219 16.80 -5.41 8.42
N ILE A 220 15.48 -5.40 8.46
CA ILE A 220 14.62 -4.90 7.37
C ILE A 220 14.78 -3.39 7.23
N LEU A 221 14.76 -2.67 8.35
CA LEU A 221 14.96 -1.22 8.39
C LEU A 221 16.39 -0.85 7.98
N GLU A 222 17.38 -1.59 8.46
CA GLU A 222 18.79 -1.41 8.10
C GLU A 222 19.05 -1.68 6.61
N ALA A 223 18.25 -2.55 5.97
CA ALA A 223 18.32 -2.80 4.52
C ALA A 223 17.71 -1.67 3.67
N GLY A 224 17.06 -0.67 4.28
CA GLY A 224 16.52 0.50 3.60
C GLY A 224 15.00 0.59 3.53
N ALA A 225 14.26 -0.29 4.21
CA ALA A 225 12.82 -0.12 4.36
C ALA A 225 12.48 1.10 5.23
N CYS A 226 11.42 1.81 4.88
CA CYS A 226 10.93 2.93 5.69
C CYS A 226 10.06 2.47 6.87
N GLY A 227 9.64 1.21 6.88
CA GLY A 227 8.81 0.63 7.92
C GLY A 227 8.65 -0.87 7.77
N VAL A 228 7.84 -1.44 8.65
CA VAL A 228 7.51 -2.87 8.69
C VAL A 228 6.01 -3.09 8.71
N ALA A 229 5.55 -4.06 7.93
CA ALA A 229 4.14 -4.47 7.88
C ALA A 229 3.95 -5.75 8.71
N ILE A 230 3.01 -5.70 9.62
CA ILE A 230 2.82 -6.65 10.71
C ILE A 230 1.39 -7.16 10.71
N ILE A 231 1.20 -8.46 10.89
CA ILE A 231 -0.11 -9.08 11.08
C ILE A 231 -0.17 -9.67 12.50
N SER A 232 0.35 -10.88 12.68
CA SER A 232 0.16 -11.67 13.90
C SER A 232 0.81 -11.07 15.14
N ALA A 233 1.95 -10.41 15.01
CA ALA A 233 2.65 -9.83 16.15
C ALA A 233 1.87 -8.66 16.82
N ILE A 234 0.87 -8.11 16.14
CA ILE A 234 -0.10 -7.16 16.72
C ILE A 234 -1.44 -7.84 16.97
N ALA A 235 -1.99 -8.55 15.97
CA ALA A 235 -3.32 -9.17 16.06
C ALA A 235 -3.43 -10.21 17.20
N HIS A 236 -2.34 -10.93 17.48
CA HIS A 236 -2.28 -11.96 18.53
C HIS A 236 -1.54 -11.51 19.78
N ALA A 237 -1.17 -10.25 19.90
CA ALA A 237 -0.53 -9.74 21.11
C ALA A 237 -1.51 -9.70 22.28
N ASP A 238 -1.03 -10.02 23.47
CA ASP A 238 -1.82 -9.87 24.72
C ASP A 238 -2.22 -8.41 24.93
N ASN A 239 -1.34 -7.48 24.54
CA ASN A 239 -1.58 -6.03 24.59
C ASN A 239 -1.20 -5.40 23.24
N PRO A 240 -2.16 -5.21 22.32
CA PRO A 240 -1.90 -4.61 21.00
C PRO A 240 -1.36 -3.18 21.06
N TYR A 241 -1.74 -2.40 22.07
CA TYR A 241 -1.22 -1.06 22.31
C TYR A 241 0.30 -1.09 22.58
N GLU A 242 0.74 -1.94 23.51
CA GLU A 242 2.16 -2.09 23.83
C GLU A 242 2.95 -2.65 22.65
N ALA A 243 2.41 -3.64 21.94
CA ALA A 243 3.05 -4.21 20.75
C ALA A 243 3.31 -3.14 19.70
N ALA A 244 2.30 -2.34 19.37
CA ALA A 244 2.44 -1.23 18.43
C ALA A 244 3.46 -0.18 18.89
N GLN A 245 3.44 0.17 20.18
CA GLN A 245 4.38 1.11 20.79
C GLN A 245 5.84 0.63 20.70
N GLN A 246 6.07 -0.65 20.93
CA GLN A 246 7.40 -1.27 20.81
C GLN A 246 7.91 -1.26 19.37
N PHE A 247 7.06 -1.58 18.38
CA PHE A 247 7.42 -1.46 16.97
C PHE A 247 7.72 -0.01 16.57
N LYS A 248 6.92 0.95 17.03
CA LYS A 248 7.16 2.37 16.76
C LYS A 248 8.50 2.83 17.34
N HIS A 249 8.80 2.45 18.58
CA HIS A 249 10.08 2.74 19.21
C HIS A 249 11.26 2.12 18.44
N LEU A 250 11.12 0.87 17.99
CA LEU A 250 12.15 0.19 17.20
C LEU A 250 12.43 0.94 15.89
N VAL A 251 11.38 1.33 15.16
CA VAL A 251 11.55 2.08 13.90
C VAL A 251 12.22 3.44 14.16
N ASP A 252 11.78 4.18 15.17
CA ASP A 252 12.32 5.50 15.50
C ASP A 252 13.79 5.44 15.94
N SER A 253 14.20 4.35 16.60
CA SER A 253 15.58 4.16 17.09
C SER A 253 16.55 3.60 16.04
N THR A 254 16.05 3.16 14.88
CA THR A 254 16.86 2.60 13.80
C THR A 254 17.17 3.63 12.70
N LYS A 255 16.55 4.80 12.74
CA LYS A 255 16.77 5.91 11.78
C LYS A 255 18.06 6.69 12.05
#